data_ba0bb2bc693b76dbc2aa41a6894942b4
#
_entry.id   ba0bb2bc693b76dbc2aa41a6894942b4
#
_cell.length_a   1.000
_cell.length_b   1.000
_cell.length_c   1.000
_cell.angle_alpha   90.00
_cell.angle_beta   90.00
_cell.angle_gamma   90.00
#
_symmetry.space_group_name_H-M   'P 1'
#
loop_
_entity.id
_entity.type
_entity.pdbx_description
1 polymer ?
#
loop_
_entity_poly.entity_id
_entity_poly.type
_entity_poly.pdbx_seq_one_letter_code
_entity_poly.pdbx_strand_id
1 'polypeptide(L)'
;MINLPFEPWVWYPEIWATKSKFYTWLRGSLRNAVWNKSPIKITFKNQACSAPPVDYAGRAKSGAYCALSGEWEGKSKLDVDHMIGNVSLNNEEDILDFIKHLIPPPNSLQLVTRESHKIKSYAEKMGISYEVASAEKKAIQIIKDKRDKEVLLEAGITPASNAKARREQLLKLLKEKQN
;
A
#
# COMPACT_ATOMS: atom_id res chain seq x y z
N MET A 1 -42.63 -11.54 1.22
CA MET A 1 -41.18 -11.82 1.07
C MET A 1 -40.73 -12.61 2.28
N ILE A 2 -40.13 -13.76 2.09
CA ILE A 2 -39.53 -14.57 3.16
C ILE A 2 -38.32 -13.78 3.66
N ASN A 3 -38.38 -13.32 4.92
CA ASN A 3 -37.31 -12.55 5.53
C ASN A 3 -36.23 -13.53 6.06
N LEU A 4 -35.53 -14.19 5.11
CA LEU A 4 -34.40 -15.06 5.45
C LEU A 4 -33.16 -14.20 5.71
N PRO A 5 -32.33 -14.56 6.70
CA PRO A 5 -31.06 -13.89 6.89
C PRO A 5 -30.19 -14.02 5.62
N PHE A 6 -29.43 -12.98 5.30
CA PHE A 6 -28.55 -12.96 4.12
C PHE A 6 -27.29 -13.79 4.38
N GLU A 7 -27.35 -15.08 4.03
CA GLU A 7 -26.29 -16.05 4.30
C GLU A 7 -25.92 -16.88 3.06
N PRO A 8 -25.30 -16.25 2.03
CA PRO A 8 -24.95 -16.93 0.79
C PRO A 8 -24.06 -18.16 0.96
N TRP A 9 -23.21 -18.21 1.97
CA TRP A 9 -22.37 -19.37 2.32
C TRP A 9 -23.17 -20.55 2.88
N VAL A 10 -24.38 -20.29 3.39
CA VAL A 10 -25.32 -21.36 3.81
C VAL A 10 -26.13 -21.85 2.60
N TRP A 11 -26.52 -20.94 1.71
CA TRP A 11 -27.29 -21.27 0.51
C TRP A 11 -26.45 -21.98 -0.57
N TYR A 12 -25.15 -21.66 -0.66
CA TYR A 12 -24.22 -22.16 -1.67
C TYR A 12 -22.90 -22.60 -1.04
N PRO A 13 -22.93 -23.63 -0.16
CA PRO A 13 -21.75 -24.05 0.60
C PRO A 13 -20.62 -24.61 -0.31
N GLU A 14 -20.99 -25.15 -1.48
CA GLU A 14 -20.05 -25.65 -2.49
C GLU A 14 -19.26 -24.50 -3.16
N ILE A 15 -19.81 -23.28 -3.21
CA ILE A 15 -19.15 -22.11 -3.79
C ILE A 15 -18.39 -21.35 -2.68
N TRP A 16 -19.09 -21.04 -1.58
CA TRP A 16 -18.52 -20.31 -0.44
C TRP A 16 -18.64 -21.14 0.83
N ALA A 17 -17.63 -21.95 1.12
CA ALA A 17 -17.65 -22.82 2.30
C ALA A 17 -17.74 -22.08 3.63
N THR A 18 -17.51 -20.76 3.69
CA THR A 18 -17.59 -19.93 4.91
C THR A 18 -17.99 -18.50 4.61
N LYS A 19 -18.54 -17.80 5.60
CA LYS A 19 -18.81 -16.35 5.59
C LYS A 19 -17.57 -15.55 5.13
N SER A 20 -16.40 -15.87 5.65
CA SER A 20 -15.14 -15.19 5.31
C SER A 20 -14.77 -15.34 3.83
N LYS A 21 -14.95 -16.52 3.23
CA LYS A 21 -14.71 -16.75 1.81
C LYS A 21 -15.66 -15.93 0.93
N PHE A 22 -16.94 -15.87 1.30
CA PHE A 22 -17.92 -15.05 0.60
C PHE A 22 -17.53 -13.57 0.61
N TYR A 23 -17.27 -12.96 1.78
CA TYR A 23 -16.91 -11.55 1.86
C TYR A 23 -15.54 -11.24 1.25
N THR A 24 -14.61 -12.18 1.25
CA THR A 24 -13.34 -12.03 0.53
C THR A 24 -13.56 -11.96 -0.98
N TRP A 25 -14.40 -12.82 -1.52
CA TRP A 25 -14.80 -12.80 -2.93
C TRP A 25 -15.56 -11.52 -3.29
N LEU A 26 -16.56 -11.13 -2.47
CA LEU A 26 -17.36 -9.93 -2.70
C LEU A 26 -16.50 -8.66 -2.71
N ARG A 27 -15.60 -8.53 -1.74
CA ARG A 27 -14.63 -7.44 -1.68
C ARG A 27 -13.75 -7.36 -2.92
N GLY A 28 -13.23 -8.48 -3.40
CA GLY A 28 -12.44 -8.55 -4.61
C GLY A 28 -13.24 -8.16 -5.85
N SER A 29 -14.46 -8.63 -5.97
CA SER A 29 -15.37 -8.35 -7.08
C SER A 29 -15.75 -6.86 -7.14
N LEU A 30 -16.13 -6.26 -6.00
CA LEU A 30 -16.46 -4.83 -5.91
C LEU A 30 -15.23 -3.95 -6.23
N ARG A 31 -14.05 -4.28 -5.67
CA ARG A 31 -12.82 -3.54 -6.02
C ARG A 31 -12.51 -3.61 -7.50
N ASN A 32 -12.65 -4.78 -8.10
CA ASN A 32 -12.36 -4.95 -9.52
C ASN A 32 -13.36 -4.19 -10.42
N ALA A 33 -14.65 -4.28 -10.11
CA ALA A 33 -15.70 -3.64 -10.92
C ALA A 33 -15.74 -2.12 -10.70
N VAL A 34 -15.63 -1.65 -9.46
CA VAL A 34 -15.86 -0.23 -9.11
C VAL A 34 -14.57 0.57 -9.08
N TRP A 35 -13.51 0.08 -8.40
CA TRP A 35 -12.28 0.84 -8.22
C TRP A 35 -11.28 0.70 -9.37
N ASN A 36 -10.94 -0.53 -9.77
CA ASN A 36 -9.87 -0.75 -10.74
C ASN A 36 -10.17 -0.14 -12.12
N LYS A 37 -11.45 -0.09 -12.50
CA LYS A 37 -11.94 0.50 -13.76
C LYS A 37 -12.58 1.87 -13.57
N SER A 38 -12.43 2.48 -12.40
CA SER A 38 -13.08 3.74 -12.06
C SER A 38 -12.61 4.88 -12.96
N PRO A 39 -13.52 5.63 -13.60
CA PRO A 39 -13.18 6.86 -14.30
C PRO A 39 -12.63 7.93 -13.35
N ILE A 40 -13.04 7.93 -12.07
CA ILE A 40 -12.49 8.82 -11.02
C ILE A 40 -10.99 8.63 -10.90
N LYS A 41 -10.54 7.38 -10.79
CA LYS A 41 -9.11 7.02 -10.70
C LYS A 41 -8.33 7.52 -11.92
N ILE A 42 -8.86 7.31 -13.11
CA ILE A 42 -8.23 7.72 -14.37
C ILE A 42 -8.14 9.24 -14.46
N THR A 43 -9.25 9.93 -14.18
CA THR A 43 -9.33 11.39 -14.22
C THR A 43 -8.40 12.02 -13.19
N PHE A 44 -8.43 11.56 -11.94
CA PHE A 44 -7.55 12.04 -10.88
C PHE A 44 -6.07 11.91 -11.29
N LYS A 45 -5.65 10.72 -11.76
CA LYS A 45 -4.28 10.50 -12.21
C LYS A 45 -3.85 11.42 -13.35
N ASN A 46 -4.76 11.69 -14.29
CA ASN A 46 -4.49 12.59 -15.42
C ASN A 46 -4.33 14.04 -14.96
N GLN A 47 -5.17 14.50 -14.04
CA GLN A 47 -5.15 15.88 -13.54
C GLN A 47 -3.98 16.15 -12.59
N ALA A 48 -3.59 15.17 -11.80
CA ALA A 48 -2.51 15.29 -10.82
C ALA A 48 -1.10 15.15 -11.42
N CYS A 49 -0.98 14.68 -12.67
CA CYS A 49 0.31 14.57 -13.35
C CYS A 49 0.65 15.84 -14.14
N SER A 50 1.89 16.30 -14.03
CA SER A 50 2.47 17.46 -14.71
C SER A 50 3.74 17.11 -15.49
N ALA A 51 4.36 18.08 -16.14
CA ALA A 51 5.69 17.94 -16.72
C ALA A 51 6.73 17.63 -15.63
N PRO A 52 7.85 16.95 -15.98
CA PRO A 52 8.91 16.67 -15.02
C PRO A 52 9.60 17.96 -14.53
N PRO A 53 10.20 17.97 -13.33
CA PRO A 53 11.05 19.05 -12.88
C PRO A 53 12.28 19.19 -13.77
N VAL A 54 12.89 20.38 -13.76
CA VAL A 54 14.00 20.76 -14.66
C VAL A 54 15.22 19.84 -14.52
N ASP A 55 15.47 19.35 -13.33
CA ASP A 55 16.58 18.47 -12.96
C ASP A 55 16.30 16.98 -13.15
N TYR A 56 15.12 16.62 -13.68
CA TYR A 56 14.77 15.22 -13.89
C TYR A 56 15.55 14.60 -15.05
N ALA A 57 16.46 13.72 -14.75
CA ALA A 57 17.32 13.03 -15.74
C ALA A 57 16.65 11.85 -16.47
N GLY A 58 15.40 11.48 -16.11
CA GLY A 58 14.67 10.36 -16.70
C GLY A 58 13.98 10.69 -18.03
N ARG A 59 13.34 9.68 -18.64
CA ARG A 59 12.68 9.79 -19.95
C ARG A 59 11.16 10.10 -19.86
N ALA A 60 10.59 10.13 -18.66
CA ALA A 60 9.15 10.37 -18.51
C ALA A 60 8.80 11.82 -18.85
N LYS A 61 7.77 12.01 -19.68
CA LYS A 61 7.29 13.35 -20.09
C LYS A 61 6.17 13.88 -19.19
N SER A 62 5.62 13.05 -18.33
CA SER A 62 4.56 13.40 -17.37
C SER A 62 4.64 12.49 -16.16
N GLY A 63 4.39 13.05 -14.98
CA GLY A 63 4.43 12.36 -13.71
C GLY A 63 4.01 13.27 -12.57
N ALA A 64 4.28 12.85 -11.35
CA ALA A 64 4.00 13.64 -10.15
C ALA A 64 4.93 13.22 -9.01
N TYR A 65 4.96 14.04 -7.96
CA TYR A 65 5.60 13.66 -6.71
C TYR A 65 4.76 12.58 -6.00
N CYS A 66 5.43 11.53 -5.56
CA CYS A 66 4.81 10.52 -4.70
C CYS A 66 4.45 11.15 -3.35
N ALA A 67 3.19 11.09 -2.96
CA ALA A 67 2.72 11.71 -1.72
C ALA A 67 3.37 11.16 -0.44
N LEU A 68 3.96 9.96 -0.51
CA LEU A 68 4.56 9.29 0.64
C LEU A 68 6.09 9.37 0.68
N SER A 69 6.76 9.37 -0.48
CA SER A 69 8.22 9.45 -0.53
C SER A 69 8.74 10.84 -0.88
N GLY A 70 7.90 11.73 -1.40
CA GLY A 70 8.31 13.04 -1.89
C GLY A 70 9.12 13.02 -3.18
N GLU A 71 9.40 11.85 -3.75
CA GLU A 71 10.18 11.71 -4.98
C GLU A 71 9.28 11.88 -6.22
N TRP A 72 9.79 12.58 -7.24
CA TRP A 72 9.10 12.70 -8.52
C TRP A 72 9.25 11.42 -9.34
N GLU A 73 8.12 10.90 -9.82
CA GLU A 73 8.09 9.69 -10.62
C GLU A 73 7.19 9.82 -11.85
N GLY A 74 7.61 9.14 -12.92
CA GLY A 74 6.83 9.09 -14.16
C GLY A 74 5.47 8.43 -13.94
N LYS A 75 4.46 8.93 -14.67
CA LYS A 75 3.05 8.50 -14.57
C LYS A 75 2.83 6.98 -14.57
N SER A 76 3.64 6.23 -15.33
CA SER A 76 3.54 4.75 -15.40
C SER A 76 3.93 4.04 -14.09
N LYS A 77 4.74 4.69 -13.23
CA LYS A 77 5.18 4.15 -11.95
C LYS A 77 4.27 4.54 -10.78
N LEU A 78 3.35 5.47 -11.01
CA LEU A 78 2.43 5.97 -10.00
C LEU A 78 1.10 5.22 -10.05
N ASP A 79 0.56 4.94 -8.89
CA ASP A 79 -0.79 4.44 -8.68
C ASP A 79 -1.62 5.46 -7.88
N VAL A 80 -2.94 5.47 -8.13
CA VAL A 80 -3.88 6.26 -7.31
C VAL A 80 -4.25 5.43 -6.10
N ASP A 81 -4.09 6.02 -4.94
CA ASP A 81 -4.35 5.40 -3.65
C ASP A 81 -5.30 6.27 -2.80
N HIS A 82 -6.02 5.64 -1.89
CA HIS A 82 -6.80 6.33 -0.88
C HIS A 82 -5.88 6.81 0.25
N MET A 83 -5.99 8.07 0.67
CA MET A 83 -5.21 8.58 1.81
C MET A 83 -5.48 7.75 3.06
N ILE A 84 -6.76 7.45 3.31
CA ILE A 84 -7.20 6.55 4.38
C ILE A 84 -7.57 5.23 3.74
N GLY A 85 -6.79 4.20 4.03
CA GLY A 85 -7.02 2.84 3.57
C GLY A 85 -7.77 1.99 4.59
N ASN A 86 -7.73 0.68 4.36
CA ASN A 86 -8.12 -0.35 5.33
C ASN A 86 -9.60 -0.37 5.74
N VAL A 87 -10.51 -0.05 4.80
CA VAL A 87 -11.95 -0.29 5.01
C VAL A 87 -12.24 -1.77 4.82
N SER A 88 -12.77 -2.39 5.87
CA SER A 88 -13.13 -3.80 5.89
C SER A 88 -14.49 -4.07 5.25
N LEU A 89 -14.68 -5.28 4.75
CA LEU A 89 -15.97 -5.82 4.33
C LEU A 89 -16.07 -7.24 4.87
N ASN A 90 -16.68 -7.41 6.03
CA ASN A 90 -16.74 -8.69 6.75
C ASN A 90 -18.17 -9.14 7.02
N ASN A 91 -19.14 -8.23 6.88
CA ASN A 91 -20.56 -8.47 7.12
C ASN A 91 -21.42 -7.58 6.21
N GLU A 92 -22.72 -7.72 6.30
CA GLU A 92 -23.70 -7.01 5.47
C GLU A 92 -23.71 -5.50 5.75
N GLU A 93 -23.56 -5.10 6.99
CA GLU A 93 -23.54 -3.71 7.43
C GLU A 93 -22.38 -2.92 6.84
N ASP A 94 -21.26 -3.60 6.56
CA ASP A 94 -20.07 -2.97 5.99
C ASP A 94 -20.23 -2.61 4.50
N ILE A 95 -21.22 -3.17 3.78
CA ILE A 95 -21.31 -3.09 2.30
C ILE A 95 -21.40 -1.65 1.82
N LEU A 96 -22.30 -0.85 2.41
CA LEU A 96 -22.51 0.53 1.97
C LEU A 96 -21.27 1.40 2.18
N ASP A 97 -20.63 1.27 3.34
CA ASP A 97 -19.44 2.06 3.67
C ASP A 97 -18.24 1.61 2.83
N PHE A 98 -18.16 0.31 2.52
CA PHE A 98 -17.16 -0.18 1.58
C PHE A 98 -17.36 0.38 0.18
N ILE A 99 -18.61 0.47 -0.33
CA ILE A 99 -18.91 1.07 -1.64
C ILE A 99 -18.57 2.57 -1.64
N LYS A 100 -18.94 3.32 -0.59
CA LYS A 100 -18.57 4.74 -0.44
C LYS A 100 -17.06 4.93 -0.47
N HIS A 101 -16.30 4.03 0.16
CA HIS A 101 -14.84 4.04 0.13
C HIS A 101 -14.30 3.82 -1.30
N LEU A 102 -14.95 2.96 -2.10
CA LEU A 102 -14.53 2.73 -3.50
C LEU A 102 -14.86 3.89 -4.44
N ILE A 103 -15.72 4.83 -4.02
CA ILE A 103 -16.11 6.03 -4.79
C ILE A 103 -15.79 7.27 -3.92
N PRO A 104 -14.51 7.53 -3.65
CA PRO A 104 -14.11 8.57 -2.72
C PRO A 104 -14.18 9.97 -3.35
N PRO A 105 -14.29 11.03 -2.55
CA PRO A 105 -14.12 12.39 -3.01
C PRO A 105 -12.66 12.63 -3.45
N PRO A 106 -12.42 13.56 -4.41
CA PRO A 106 -11.07 13.80 -4.97
C PRO A 106 -10.00 14.14 -3.93
N ASN A 107 -10.36 14.86 -2.87
CA ASN A 107 -9.46 15.28 -1.79
C ASN A 107 -9.03 14.15 -0.85
N SER A 108 -9.55 12.94 -1.01
CA SER A 108 -9.13 11.75 -0.27
C SER A 108 -8.25 10.80 -1.08
N LEU A 109 -7.84 11.22 -2.29
CA LEU A 109 -6.95 10.48 -3.17
C LEU A 109 -5.56 11.08 -3.19
N GLN A 110 -4.57 10.22 -3.46
CA GLN A 110 -3.17 10.60 -3.60
C GLN A 110 -2.48 9.78 -4.70
N LEU A 111 -1.37 10.30 -5.24
CA LEU A 111 -0.50 9.53 -6.12
C LEU A 111 0.67 8.96 -5.32
N VAL A 112 0.89 7.67 -5.44
CA VAL A 112 1.97 6.97 -4.75
C VAL A 112 2.68 6.01 -5.71
N THR A 113 3.96 5.73 -5.46
CA THR A 113 4.64 4.64 -6.15
C THR A 113 4.11 3.29 -5.67
N ARG A 114 4.27 2.25 -6.48
CA ARG A 114 3.91 0.88 -6.06
C ARG A 114 4.67 0.44 -4.82
N GLU A 115 5.90 0.89 -4.68
CA GLU A 115 6.72 0.58 -3.51
C GLU A 115 6.17 1.28 -2.27
N SER A 116 5.95 2.59 -2.33
CA SER A 116 5.36 3.36 -1.24
C SER A 116 3.98 2.84 -0.84
N HIS A 117 3.15 2.42 -1.81
CA HIS A 117 1.86 1.80 -1.53
C HIS A 117 2.00 0.47 -0.77
N LYS A 118 2.99 -0.37 -1.11
CA LYS A 118 3.27 -1.61 -0.36
C LYS A 118 3.76 -1.34 1.06
N ILE A 119 4.54 -0.28 1.26
CA ILE A 119 5.00 0.14 2.58
C ILE A 119 3.82 0.64 3.41
N LYS A 120 2.96 1.51 2.85
CA LYS A 120 1.74 2.01 3.50
C LYS A 120 0.82 0.87 3.90
N SER A 121 0.52 -0.06 2.98
CA SER A 121 -0.33 -1.22 3.28
C SER A 121 0.24 -2.10 4.40
N TYR A 122 1.57 -2.20 4.47
CA TYR A 122 2.22 -2.92 5.57
C TYR A 122 2.13 -2.12 6.88
N ALA A 123 2.33 -0.82 6.86
CA ALA A 123 2.19 0.07 8.01
C ALA A 123 0.78 -0.02 8.61
N GLU A 124 -0.25 0.12 7.78
CA GLU A 124 -1.65 0.00 8.17
C GLU A 124 -1.99 -1.37 8.78
N LYS A 125 -1.49 -2.45 8.17
CA LYS A 125 -1.69 -3.82 8.68
C LYS A 125 -1.05 -4.05 10.04
N MET A 126 0.12 -3.44 10.28
CA MET A 126 0.91 -3.62 11.51
C MET A 126 0.58 -2.59 12.59
N GLY A 127 -0.22 -1.56 12.27
CA GLY A 127 -0.51 -0.45 13.19
C GLY A 127 0.71 0.39 13.55
N ILE A 128 1.67 0.53 12.61
CA ILE A 128 2.91 1.30 12.78
C ILE A 128 2.96 2.48 11.82
N SER A 129 3.84 3.47 12.06
CA SER A 129 4.00 4.59 11.14
C SER A 129 4.62 4.17 9.80
N TYR A 130 4.42 4.99 8.75
CA TYR A 130 5.01 4.76 7.43
C TYR A 130 6.54 4.71 7.48
N GLU A 131 7.17 5.58 8.27
CA GLU A 131 8.62 5.66 8.44
C GLU A 131 9.16 4.37 9.05
N VAL A 132 8.53 3.88 10.12
CA VAL A 132 8.90 2.61 10.75
C VAL A 132 8.74 1.45 9.75
N ALA A 133 7.62 1.40 9.04
CA ALA A 133 7.37 0.38 8.02
C ALA A 133 8.41 0.43 6.89
N SER A 134 8.79 1.65 6.45
CA SER A 134 9.82 1.86 5.44
C SER A 134 11.18 1.34 5.90
N ALA A 135 11.60 1.68 7.13
CA ALA A 135 12.83 1.17 7.71
C ALA A 135 12.83 -0.36 7.80
N GLU A 136 11.73 -0.96 8.23
CA GLU A 136 11.61 -2.42 8.31
C GLU A 136 11.70 -3.10 6.93
N LYS A 137 11.01 -2.57 5.92
CA LYS A 137 11.07 -3.10 4.55
C LYS A 137 12.47 -2.98 3.97
N LYS A 138 13.16 -1.85 4.17
CA LYS A 138 14.56 -1.66 3.77
C LYS A 138 15.49 -2.64 4.47
N ALA A 139 15.35 -2.82 5.78
CA ALA A 139 16.16 -3.79 6.53
C ALA A 139 15.96 -5.23 6.03
N ILE A 140 14.69 -5.63 5.76
CA ILE A 140 14.38 -6.94 5.18
C ILE A 140 15.05 -7.11 3.81
N GLN A 141 15.02 -6.09 2.95
CA GLN A 141 15.65 -6.16 1.64
C GLN A 141 17.17 -6.28 1.73
N ILE A 142 17.83 -5.46 2.57
CA ILE A 142 19.27 -5.51 2.81
C ILE A 142 19.71 -6.90 3.29
N ILE A 143 18.96 -7.49 4.21
CA ILE A 143 19.22 -8.85 4.73
C ILE A 143 19.04 -9.91 3.63
N LYS A 144 17.96 -9.80 2.85
CA LYS A 144 17.69 -10.70 1.72
C LYS A 144 18.81 -10.67 0.69
N ASP A 145 19.36 -9.49 0.43
CA ASP A 145 20.47 -9.27 -0.49
C ASP A 145 21.84 -9.63 0.12
N LYS A 146 21.87 -10.12 1.37
CA LYS A 146 23.07 -10.51 2.16
C LYS A 146 24.08 -9.36 2.34
N ARG A 147 23.59 -8.10 2.32
CA ARG A 147 24.38 -6.88 2.45
C ARG A 147 24.37 -6.27 3.86
N ASP A 148 23.75 -6.96 4.81
CA ASP A 148 23.58 -6.48 6.19
C ASP A 148 24.91 -6.10 6.87
N LYS A 149 25.96 -6.91 6.71
CA LYS A 149 27.27 -6.62 7.26
C LYS A 149 27.97 -5.46 6.58
N GLU A 150 27.91 -5.41 5.24
CA GLU A 150 28.49 -4.33 4.41
C GLU A 150 27.90 -2.97 4.81
N VAL A 151 26.56 -2.85 4.81
CA VAL A 151 25.86 -1.61 5.13
C VAL A 151 26.15 -1.13 6.56
N LEU A 152 26.27 -2.05 7.52
CA LEU A 152 26.64 -1.69 8.90
C LEU A 152 28.08 -1.18 8.98
N LEU A 153 29.04 -1.84 8.30
CA LEU A 153 30.44 -1.40 8.28
C LEU A 153 30.61 -0.04 7.61
N GLU A 154 29.92 0.21 6.49
CA GLU A 154 29.89 1.52 5.81
C GLU A 154 29.36 2.63 6.73
N ALA A 155 28.46 2.28 7.65
CA ALA A 155 27.95 3.21 8.66
C ALA A 155 28.83 3.32 9.92
N GLY A 156 30.01 2.67 9.97
CA GLY A 156 30.89 2.65 11.13
C GLY A 156 30.41 1.77 12.28
N ILE A 157 29.45 0.88 12.04
CA ILE A 157 28.87 -0.01 13.05
C ILE A 157 29.47 -1.40 12.89
N THR A 158 30.09 -1.93 13.95
CA THR A 158 30.56 -3.34 13.97
C THR A 158 29.36 -4.28 13.91
N PRO A 159 29.26 -5.15 12.87
CA PRO A 159 28.12 -6.06 12.75
C PRO A 159 28.10 -7.11 13.85
N ALA A 160 26.96 -7.27 14.50
CA ALA A 160 26.77 -8.31 15.51
C ALA A 160 26.93 -9.73 14.91
N SER A 161 27.29 -10.70 15.73
CA SER A 161 27.54 -12.07 15.30
C SER A 161 26.30 -12.77 14.76
N ASN A 162 25.12 -12.54 15.38
CA ASN A 162 23.87 -13.18 14.97
C ASN A 162 23.00 -12.28 14.07
N ALA A 163 22.18 -12.89 13.23
CA ALA A 163 21.33 -12.20 12.25
C ALA A 163 20.25 -11.33 12.90
N LYS A 164 19.71 -11.72 14.06
CA LYS A 164 18.69 -10.96 14.78
C LYS A 164 19.25 -9.62 15.26
N ALA A 165 20.39 -9.64 15.91
CA ALA A 165 21.04 -8.43 16.40
C ALA A 165 21.48 -7.51 15.25
N ARG A 166 21.97 -8.06 14.12
CA ARG A 166 22.26 -7.24 12.92
C ARG A 166 21.01 -6.58 12.35
N ARG A 167 19.87 -7.27 12.36
CA ARG A 167 18.59 -6.65 11.96
C ARG A 167 18.22 -5.47 12.87
N GLU A 168 18.40 -5.60 14.16
CA GLU A 168 18.14 -4.53 15.14
C GLU A 168 19.09 -3.34 14.91
N GLN A 169 20.38 -3.59 14.65
CA GLN A 169 21.35 -2.56 14.28
C GLN A 169 20.94 -1.81 12.99
N LEU A 170 20.52 -2.54 11.94
CA LEU A 170 20.02 -1.95 10.70
C LEU A 170 18.77 -1.10 10.91
N LEU A 171 17.82 -1.59 11.69
CA LEU A 171 16.59 -0.84 11.99
C LEU A 171 16.89 0.47 12.71
N LYS A 172 17.81 0.46 13.67
CA LYS A 172 18.25 1.66 14.36
C LYS A 172 18.89 2.66 13.40
N LEU A 173 19.86 2.22 12.60
CA LEU A 173 20.53 3.04 11.59
C LEU A 173 19.56 3.67 10.58
N LEU A 174 18.60 2.88 10.09
CA LEU A 174 17.65 3.34 9.07
C LEU A 174 16.62 4.33 9.62
N LYS A 175 16.24 4.21 10.91
CA LYS A 175 15.37 5.19 11.58
C LYS A 175 16.08 6.50 11.84
N GLU A 176 17.34 6.48 12.25
CA GLU A 176 18.16 7.69 12.46
C GLU A 176 18.40 8.50 11.18
N LYS A 177 18.44 7.85 10.02
CA LYS A 177 18.59 8.52 8.71
C LYS A 177 17.29 9.14 8.15
N GLN A 178 16.15 8.92 8.80
CA GLN A 178 14.86 9.45 8.38
C GLN A 178 14.43 10.68 9.19
N ASN A 179 15.12 10.96 10.29
CA ASN A 179 14.99 12.17 11.09
C ASN A 179 15.99 13.24 10.64
#